data_9d2bc19f21071cc697f65dbc05953db4
#
_entry.id   9d2bc19f21071cc697f65dbc05953db4
#
_cell.length_a   1.000
_cell.length_b   1.000
_cell.length_c   1.000
_cell.angle_alpha   90.00
_cell.angle_beta   90.00
_cell.angle_gamma   90.00
#
_symmetry.space_group_name_H-M   'P 1'
#
loop_
_entity.id
_entity.type
_entity.pdbx_description
1 polymer ?
#
loop_
_entity_poly.entity_id
_entity_poly.type
_entity_poly.pdbx_seq_one_letter_code
_entity_poly.pdbx_strand_id
1 'polypeptide(L)'
;MKRLLFAFTLIALTASLASAQQNEAQPKEAQQNEAVLTVVGESTHDFETIKEADGAATHTFTIKNEGNAPLIISNVTSTCSCTQPEHSKEPIAPGKTGDIKVTYDTANRPGPFTRTVQVYSNGSSGSYILTIKGTVEGK
;
A
#
# COMPACT_ATOMS: atom_id res chain seq x y z
N MET A 1 50.46 -78.45 -16.31
CA MET A 1 50.07 -78.64 -17.68
C MET A 1 48.58 -78.63 -17.84
N LYS A 2 48.01 -77.60 -18.23
CA LYS A 2 46.78 -77.47 -19.02
C LYS A 2 46.34 -75.99 -18.91
N ARG A 3 46.54 -75.31 -19.97
CA ARG A 3 46.18 -73.95 -20.21
C ARG A 3 44.67 -73.89 -20.49
N LEU A 4 43.91 -73.23 -19.69
CA LEU A 4 42.53 -72.86 -20.02
C LEU A 4 42.50 -71.36 -20.16
N LEU A 5 42.36 -70.94 -21.42
CA LEU A 5 42.10 -69.56 -21.79
C LEU A 5 40.58 -69.31 -21.66
N PHE A 6 40.18 -68.57 -20.64
CA PHE A 6 38.83 -68.06 -20.58
C PHE A 6 38.83 -66.67 -21.26
N ALA A 7 38.28 -66.63 -22.44
CA ALA A 7 37.94 -65.40 -23.11
C ALA A 7 36.73 -64.78 -22.45
N PHE A 8 36.96 -63.69 -21.69
CA PHE A 8 35.89 -62.88 -21.20
C PHE A 8 35.46 -61.93 -22.31
N THR A 9 34.31 -62.23 -22.91
CA THR A 9 33.61 -61.30 -23.78
C THR A 9 33.02 -60.18 -22.97
N LEU A 10 33.59 -58.98 -23.06
CA LEU A 10 33.10 -57.78 -22.45
C LEU A 10 31.90 -57.28 -23.23
N ILE A 11 30.68 -57.55 -22.73
CA ILE A 11 29.45 -56.94 -23.25
C ILE A 11 29.40 -55.54 -22.66
N ALA A 12 29.75 -54.55 -23.50
CA ALA A 12 29.53 -53.14 -23.19
C ALA A 12 28.01 -52.84 -23.25
N LEU A 13 27.38 -52.81 -22.07
CA LEU A 13 26.03 -52.32 -21.93
C LEU A 13 26.09 -50.79 -21.89
N THR A 14 25.88 -50.16 -23.03
CA THR A 14 25.70 -48.71 -23.11
C THR A 14 24.35 -48.36 -22.50
N ALA A 15 24.34 -48.08 -21.21
CA ALA A 15 23.21 -47.42 -20.55
C ALA A 15 23.11 -46.00 -21.07
N SER A 16 22.20 -45.74 -21.99
CA SER A 16 21.80 -44.41 -22.37
C SER A 16 21.11 -43.77 -21.16
N LEU A 17 21.86 -42.99 -20.39
CA LEU A 17 21.31 -42.07 -19.43
C LEU A 17 20.55 -40.98 -20.19
N ALA A 18 19.27 -41.21 -20.41
CA ALA A 18 18.36 -40.13 -20.76
C ALA A 18 18.36 -39.18 -19.57
N SER A 19 19.15 -38.12 -19.66
CA SER A 19 19.00 -36.97 -18.77
C SER A 19 17.59 -36.39 -19.00
N ALA A 20 16.63 -36.84 -18.22
CA ALA A 20 15.41 -36.12 -18.04
C ALA A 20 15.82 -34.79 -17.39
N GLN A 21 15.97 -33.77 -18.20
CA GLN A 21 15.96 -32.39 -17.73
C GLN A 21 14.60 -32.22 -17.05
N GLN A 22 14.57 -32.41 -15.75
CA GLN A 22 13.54 -31.85 -14.94
C GLN A 22 13.68 -30.34 -15.11
N ASN A 23 12.87 -29.82 -16.02
CA ASN A 23 12.54 -28.41 -16.04
C ASN A 23 11.78 -28.18 -14.75
N GLU A 24 12.52 -27.98 -13.65
CA GLU A 24 11.98 -27.40 -12.44
C GLU A 24 11.49 -26.01 -12.87
N ALA A 25 10.22 -25.96 -13.26
CA ALA A 25 9.50 -24.72 -13.23
C ALA A 25 9.69 -24.19 -11.80
N GLN A 26 10.60 -23.26 -11.63
CA GLN A 26 10.64 -22.43 -10.44
C GLN A 26 9.20 -22.01 -10.17
N PRO A 27 8.69 -22.23 -8.95
CA PRO A 27 7.43 -21.63 -8.59
C PRO A 27 7.63 -20.14 -8.89
N LYS A 28 6.92 -19.61 -9.88
CA LYS A 28 6.66 -18.19 -9.94
C LYS A 28 6.23 -17.85 -8.52
N GLU A 29 7.06 -17.12 -7.81
CA GLU A 29 6.64 -16.46 -6.59
C GLU A 29 5.26 -15.93 -6.90
N ALA A 30 4.28 -16.46 -6.20
CA ALA A 30 2.92 -15.98 -6.32
C ALA A 30 3.05 -14.48 -6.01
N GLN A 31 2.97 -13.66 -7.03
CA GLN A 31 2.91 -12.22 -6.87
C GLN A 31 1.72 -12.02 -5.96
N GLN A 32 2.01 -11.77 -4.69
CA GLN A 32 0.98 -11.50 -3.72
C GLN A 32 0.24 -10.29 -4.30
N ASN A 33 -1.01 -10.53 -4.69
CA ASN A 33 -1.88 -9.46 -5.14
C ASN A 33 -2.12 -8.56 -3.93
N GLU A 34 -1.34 -7.50 -3.83
CA GLU A 34 -1.31 -6.61 -2.70
C GLU A 34 -1.65 -5.19 -3.15
N ALA A 35 -2.56 -4.57 -2.45
CA ALA A 35 -2.81 -3.15 -2.57
C ALA A 35 -1.78 -2.38 -1.75
N VAL A 36 -1.27 -1.27 -2.26
CA VAL A 36 -0.33 -0.41 -1.56
C VAL A 36 -0.85 1.02 -1.58
N LEU A 37 -1.13 1.56 -0.40
CA LEU A 37 -1.55 2.95 -0.24
C LEU A 37 -0.31 3.85 -0.14
N THR A 38 -0.22 4.82 -1.04
CA THR A 38 0.79 5.88 -1.01
C THR A 38 0.10 7.23 -1.11
N VAL A 39 0.58 8.21 -0.37
CA VAL A 39 0.10 9.59 -0.47
C VAL A 39 0.89 10.32 -1.55
N VAL A 40 0.18 10.96 -2.46
CA VAL A 40 0.81 11.79 -3.50
C VAL A 40 1.16 13.15 -2.89
N GLY A 41 2.45 13.40 -2.73
CA GLY A 41 2.94 14.58 -2.03
C GLY A 41 3.15 14.35 -0.53
N GLU A 42 2.77 15.31 0.29
CA GLU A 42 2.97 15.24 1.74
C GLU A 42 1.76 14.67 2.46
N SER A 43 2.01 13.86 3.48
CA SER A 43 0.98 13.35 4.38
C SER A 43 0.55 14.36 5.45
N THR A 44 1.20 15.52 5.48
CA THR A 44 0.89 16.62 6.38
C THR A 44 0.55 17.86 5.58
N HIS A 45 -0.59 18.47 5.87
CA HIS A 45 -0.97 19.76 5.30
C HIS A 45 -0.97 20.85 6.38
N ASP A 46 -0.28 21.96 6.08
CA ASP A 46 -0.26 23.14 6.92
C ASP A 46 -1.18 24.21 6.32
N PHE A 47 -2.25 24.53 7.03
CA PHE A 47 -3.15 25.62 6.65
C PHE A 47 -2.57 27.00 6.93
N GLU A 48 -1.39 27.06 7.57
CA GLU A 48 -0.77 28.30 8.04
C GLU A 48 -1.73 29.01 9.02
N THR A 49 -2.06 30.28 8.73
CA THR A 49 -3.01 31.03 9.54
C THR A 49 -4.34 31.16 8.81
N ILE A 50 -5.41 30.71 9.44
CA ILE A 50 -6.78 30.79 8.93
C ILE A 50 -7.64 31.62 9.88
N LYS A 51 -8.57 32.40 9.33
CA LYS A 51 -9.46 33.21 10.14
C LYS A 51 -10.72 32.42 10.51
N GLU A 52 -11.11 32.48 11.76
CA GLU A 52 -12.37 31.88 12.20
C GLU A 52 -13.56 32.38 11.38
N ALA A 53 -13.52 33.65 10.98
CA ALA A 53 -14.56 34.27 10.16
C ALA A 53 -14.72 33.67 8.78
N ASP A 54 -13.68 33.02 8.23
CA ASP A 54 -13.72 32.38 6.91
C ASP A 54 -14.40 31.00 6.96
N GLY A 55 -14.72 30.52 8.16
CA GLY A 55 -15.40 29.24 8.36
C GLY A 55 -14.47 28.04 8.35
N ALA A 56 -15.02 26.86 8.06
CA ALA A 56 -14.25 25.61 8.08
C ALA A 56 -13.17 25.57 7.00
N ALA A 57 -12.00 25.05 7.36
CA ALA A 57 -10.89 24.85 6.43
C ALA A 57 -10.92 23.43 5.87
N THR A 58 -10.70 23.29 4.58
CA THR A 58 -10.75 21.98 3.89
C THR A 58 -9.50 21.75 3.08
N HIS A 59 -8.96 20.53 3.17
CA HIS A 59 -7.87 20.06 2.33
C HIS A 59 -8.19 18.67 1.79
N THR A 60 -7.76 18.39 0.56
CA THR A 60 -7.89 17.10 -0.08
C THR A 60 -6.53 16.45 -0.25
N PHE A 61 -6.34 15.31 0.39
CA PHE A 61 -5.18 14.48 0.19
C PHE A 61 -5.45 13.52 -0.97
N THR A 62 -4.54 13.49 -1.93
CA THR A 62 -4.60 12.51 -3.01
C THR A 62 -3.81 11.27 -2.62
N ILE A 63 -4.44 10.12 -2.68
CA ILE A 63 -3.81 8.82 -2.45
C ILE A 63 -3.70 8.06 -3.76
N LYS A 64 -2.69 7.22 -3.87
CA LYS A 64 -2.43 6.38 -5.02
C LYS A 64 -2.30 4.92 -4.61
N ASN A 65 -2.83 4.04 -5.41
CA ASN A 65 -2.59 2.62 -5.27
C ASN A 65 -1.35 2.23 -6.10
N GLU A 66 -0.24 1.97 -5.43
CA GLU A 66 1.00 1.51 -6.07
C GLU A 66 1.16 -0.01 -6.04
N GLY A 67 0.15 -0.71 -5.56
CA GLY A 67 0.09 -2.17 -5.60
C GLY A 67 -0.43 -2.73 -6.92
N ASN A 68 -0.69 -4.03 -6.91
CA ASN A 68 -1.22 -4.76 -8.05
C ASN A 68 -2.62 -5.37 -7.80
N ALA A 69 -3.22 -5.04 -6.65
CA ALA A 69 -4.60 -5.38 -6.30
C ALA A 69 -5.41 -4.11 -6.04
N PRO A 70 -6.75 -4.14 -6.16
CA PRO A 70 -7.58 -2.97 -5.84
C PRO A 70 -7.41 -2.53 -4.39
N LEU A 71 -7.22 -1.23 -4.18
CA LEU A 71 -7.12 -0.61 -2.86
C LEU A 71 -8.51 -0.17 -2.40
N ILE A 72 -8.94 -0.67 -1.26
CA ILE A 72 -10.23 -0.33 -0.66
C ILE A 72 -9.97 0.41 0.65
N ILE A 73 -10.49 1.63 0.74
CA ILE A 73 -10.52 2.39 1.99
C ILE A 73 -11.73 1.90 2.78
N SER A 74 -11.48 1.22 3.88
CA SER A 74 -12.54 0.65 4.71
C SER A 74 -13.13 1.66 5.69
N ASN A 75 -12.29 2.55 6.20
CA ASN A 75 -12.71 3.58 7.14
C ASN A 75 -11.70 4.73 7.18
N VAL A 76 -12.17 5.91 7.55
CA VAL A 76 -11.33 7.08 7.85
C VAL A 76 -11.84 7.73 9.12
N THR A 77 -10.98 7.88 10.12
CA THR A 77 -11.36 8.41 11.43
C THR A 77 -10.47 9.57 11.83
N SER A 78 -11.00 10.44 12.68
CA SER A 78 -10.25 11.48 13.36
C SER A 78 -10.40 11.38 14.86
N THR A 79 -9.41 11.83 15.60
CA THR A 79 -9.44 11.88 17.07
C THR A 79 -10.27 13.03 17.62
N CYS A 80 -10.70 13.98 16.77
CA CYS A 80 -11.49 15.15 17.14
C CYS A 80 -12.75 15.21 16.27
N SER A 81 -13.90 15.44 16.89
CA SER A 81 -15.14 15.74 16.18
C SER A 81 -15.08 17.04 15.37
N CYS A 82 -14.07 17.87 15.64
CA CYS A 82 -13.77 19.10 14.89
C CYS A 82 -13.16 18.83 13.51
N THR A 83 -12.79 17.59 13.23
CA THR A 83 -12.18 17.18 11.96
C THR A 83 -13.03 16.08 11.33
N GLN A 84 -13.53 16.37 10.14
CA GLN A 84 -14.45 15.48 9.42
C GLN A 84 -13.76 15.00 8.14
N PRO A 85 -13.30 13.75 8.12
CA PRO A 85 -12.76 13.15 6.91
C PRO A 85 -13.86 12.51 6.05
N GLU A 86 -13.73 12.69 4.75
CA GLU A 86 -14.60 12.05 3.74
C GLU A 86 -13.74 11.33 2.70
N HIS A 87 -14.19 10.20 2.21
CA HIS A 87 -13.50 9.42 1.18
C HIS A 87 -14.49 8.72 0.26
N SER A 88 -14.04 8.39 -0.94
CA SER A 88 -14.79 7.52 -1.85
C SER A 88 -14.79 6.09 -1.31
N LYS A 89 -15.94 5.42 -1.44
CA LYS A 89 -16.08 3.99 -1.12
C LYS A 89 -15.72 3.07 -2.29
N GLU A 90 -15.44 3.66 -3.46
CA GLU A 90 -15.06 2.89 -4.63
C GLU A 90 -13.62 2.39 -4.52
N PRO A 91 -13.37 1.14 -4.94
CA PRO A 91 -12.01 0.61 -4.99
C PRO A 91 -11.13 1.42 -5.94
N ILE A 92 -9.91 1.70 -5.51
CA ILE A 92 -8.90 2.37 -6.34
C ILE A 92 -8.10 1.29 -7.06
N ALA A 93 -8.23 1.26 -8.39
CA ALA A 93 -7.51 0.29 -9.21
C ALA A 93 -5.98 0.51 -9.13
N PRO A 94 -5.17 -0.53 -9.39
CA PRO A 94 -3.72 -0.40 -9.44
C PRO A 94 -3.25 0.74 -10.34
N GLY A 95 -2.35 1.59 -9.82
CA GLY A 95 -1.83 2.77 -10.52
C GLY A 95 -2.77 3.97 -10.59
N LYS A 96 -3.97 3.86 -10.05
CA LYS A 96 -4.95 4.95 -9.99
C LYS A 96 -4.90 5.69 -8.67
N THR A 97 -5.56 6.86 -8.65
CA THR A 97 -5.64 7.74 -7.48
C THR A 97 -7.06 7.84 -6.96
N GLY A 98 -7.17 8.21 -5.68
CA GLY A 98 -8.41 8.57 -5.01
C GLY A 98 -8.16 9.71 -4.05
N ASP A 99 -9.22 10.31 -3.54
CA ASP A 99 -9.14 11.49 -2.70
C ASP A 99 -9.71 11.23 -1.31
N ILE A 100 -9.04 11.82 -0.31
CA ILE A 100 -9.51 11.91 1.07
C ILE A 100 -9.63 13.40 1.41
N LYS A 101 -10.85 13.88 1.51
CA LYS A 101 -11.15 15.26 1.89
C LYS A 101 -11.23 15.37 3.41
N VAL A 102 -10.50 16.33 3.98
CA VAL A 102 -10.50 16.58 5.42
C VAL A 102 -10.96 18.01 5.66
N THR A 103 -12.01 18.15 6.45
CA THR A 103 -12.57 19.45 6.83
C THR A 103 -12.34 19.69 8.31
N TYR A 104 -11.76 20.84 8.65
CA TYR A 104 -11.52 21.29 10.02
C TYR A 104 -12.49 22.42 10.37
N ASP A 105 -13.26 22.22 11.43
CA ASP A 105 -14.17 23.24 11.96
C ASP A 105 -13.39 24.22 12.85
N THR A 106 -13.34 25.47 12.41
CA THR A 106 -12.62 26.55 13.10
C THR A 106 -13.45 27.26 14.17
N ALA A 107 -14.78 27.04 14.19
CA ALA A 107 -15.70 27.77 15.04
C ALA A 107 -15.38 27.60 16.54
N ASN A 108 -15.17 28.74 17.24
CA ASN A 108 -14.80 28.79 18.65
C ASN A 108 -13.54 28.01 19.01
N ARG A 109 -12.57 27.97 18.08
CA ARG A 109 -11.31 27.22 18.22
C ARG A 109 -10.08 28.07 17.86
N PRO A 110 -9.93 29.28 18.43
CA PRO A 110 -8.74 30.09 18.14
C PRO A 110 -7.49 29.43 18.70
N GLY A 111 -6.37 29.68 18.03
CA GLY A 111 -5.06 29.16 18.41
C GLY A 111 -4.53 28.06 17.50
N PRO A 112 -3.34 27.55 17.79
CA PRO A 112 -2.71 26.52 16.99
C PRO A 112 -3.42 25.18 17.13
N PHE A 113 -3.47 24.43 16.04
CA PHE A 113 -4.02 23.08 16.03
C PHE A 113 -3.15 22.10 15.25
N THR A 114 -3.17 20.86 15.65
CA THR A 114 -2.66 19.71 14.90
C THR A 114 -3.66 18.58 15.08
N ARG A 115 -4.11 18.00 13.99
CA ARG A 115 -5.09 16.90 14.00
C ARG A 115 -4.63 15.79 13.09
N THR A 116 -4.83 14.57 13.54
CA THR A 116 -4.51 13.37 12.78
C THR A 116 -5.79 12.70 12.26
N VAL A 117 -5.69 12.20 11.06
CA VAL A 117 -6.72 11.40 10.40
C VAL A 117 -6.13 10.03 10.11
N GLN A 118 -6.75 9.00 10.61
CA GLN A 118 -6.31 7.63 10.38
C GLN A 118 -7.13 7.00 9.27
N VAL A 119 -6.45 6.55 8.24
CA VAL A 119 -7.01 5.91 7.06
C VAL A 119 -6.80 4.41 7.19
N TYR A 120 -7.86 3.64 7.20
CA TYR A 120 -7.82 2.17 7.22
C TYR A 120 -8.11 1.63 5.82
N SER A 121 -7.32 0.68 5.40
CA SER A 121 -7.46 0.06 4.08
C SER A 121 -7.03 -1.40 4.08
N ASN A 122 -7.30 -2.09 2.97
CA ASN A 122 -6.77 -3.42 2.69
C ASN A 122 -5.32 -3.40 2.16
N GLY A 123 -4.68 -2.23 2.14
CA GLY A 123 -3.28 -2.12 1.74
C GLY A 123 -2.33 -2.81 2.73
N SER A 124 -1.12 -3.08 2.29
CA SER A 124 -0.09 -3.80 3.06
C SER A 124 0.20 -3.22 4.44
N SER A 125 0.09 -1.90 4.58
CA SER A 125 0.28 -1.22 5.87
C SER A 125 -0.95 -1.29 6.78
N GLY A 126 -2.12 -1.72 6.28
CA GLY A 126 -3.38 -1.75 7.02
C GLY A 126 -3.95 -0.37 7.35
N SER A 127 -3.13 0.55 7.79
CA SER A 127 -3.55 1.94 8.10
C SER A 127 -2.46 2.94 7.73
N TYR A 128 -2.89 4.19 7.49
CA TYR A 128 -2.02 5.32 7.18
C TYR A 128 -2.48 6.56 7.95
N ILE A 129 -1.54 7.41 8.37
CA ILE A 129 -1.85 8.63 9.12
C ILE A 129 -1.64 9.85 8.23
N LEU A 130 -2.68 10.67 8.11
CA LEU A 130 -2.63 12.00 7.52
C LEU A 130 -2.70 13.02 8.66
N THR A 131 -2.05 14.16 8.47
CA THR A 131 -2.00 15.23 9.48
C THR A 131 -2.41 16.55 8.86
N ILE A 132 -3.24 17.31 9.57
CA ILE A 132 -3.51 18.71 9.29
C ILE A 132 -3.06 19.55 10.48
N LYS A 133 -2.52 20.71 10.20
CA LYS A 133 -2.10 21.66 11.23
C LYS A 133 -2.31 23.10 10.76
N GLY A 134 -2.22 24.03 11.67
CA GLY A 134 -2.37 25.46 11.39
C GLY A 134 -2.65 26.26 12.65
N THR A 135 -2.97 27.54 12.47
CA THR A 135 -3.39 28.44 13.53
C THR A 135 -4.68 29.15 13.15
N VAL A 136 -5.66 29.13 14.03
CA VAL A 136 -6.91 29.87 13.84
C VAL A 136 -6.81 31.22 14.53
N GLU A 137 -6.97 32.30 13.77
CA GLU A 137 -7.17 33.65 14.32
C GLU A 137 -8.65 33.79 14.73
N GLY A 138 -8.87 34.08 16.01
CA GLY A 138 -10.19 34.40 16.54
C GLY A 138 -10.76 35.70 15.95
N LYS A 139 -12.06 35.86 16.13
CA LYS A 139 -12.80 37.09 15.75
C LYS A 139 -12.37 38.27 16.61
#